data_1f6a4dda9548589fb763a0899b12869d
#
_entry.id   1f6a4dda9548589fb763a0899b12869d
#
_cell.length_a   1.000
_cell.length_b   1.000
_cell.length_c   1.000
_cell.angle_alpha   90.00
_cell.angle_beta   90.00
_cell.angle_gamma   90.00
#
_symmetry.space_group_name_H-M   'P 1'
#
loop_
_entity.id
_entity.type
_entity.pdbx_description
1 polymer ?
#
loop_
_entity_poly.entity_id
_entity_poly.type
_entity_poly.pdbx_seq_one_letter_code
_entity_poly.pdbx_strand_id
1 'polypeptide(L)'
;FPGRVGRVVLDSAVDPSKREIDRNAETVAFKEGVLRQYVEHCQAQDGCPLTGSTDEAIAQLTAFVDGLDQAPLTAPDSSVTVNTQDAIGIIQQHAVAQPDWDALTAMLTPAMTNHDGTLMVKAKQNSSNLSPETTVEEVVSQANEQIMLAAVICNDNPDAGSTASDWD
;
A
#
# COMPACT_ATOMS: atom_id res chain seq x y z
N PHE A 1 0.38 -35.77 -12.16
CA PHE A 1 1.38 -36.86 -12.34
C PHE A 1 2.26 -37.03 -11.09
N PRO A 2 1.69 -37.43 -9.91
CA PRO A 2 2.43 -37.43 -8.62
C PRO A 2 3.71 -38.28 -8.67
N GLY A 3 3.68 -39.42 -9.42
CA GLY A 3 4.83 -40.32 -9.52
C GLY A 3 5.99 -39.81 -10.39
N ARG A 4 5.90 -38.59 -10.96
CA ARG A 4 6.94 -38.02 -11.82
C ARG A 4 7.59 -36.77 -11.19
N VAL A 5 7.12 -36.38 -10.00
CA VAL A 5 7.59 -35.14 -9.30
C VAL A 5 8.55 -35.60 -8.19
N GLY A 6 9.83 -35.27 -8.34
CA GLY A 6 10.84 -35.55 -7.31
C GLY A 6 10.94 -34.48 -6.24
N ARG A 7 10.83 -33.22 -6.62
CA ARG A 7 10.87 -32.07 -5.72
C ARG A 7 10.08 -30.92 -6.32
N VAL A 8 9.36 -30.18 -5.49
CA VAL A 8 8.64 -28.94 -5.87
C VAL A 8 9.07 -27.84 -4.92
N VAL A 9 9.39 -26.69 -5.49
CA VAL A 9 9.54 -25.45 -4.75
C VAL A 9 8.42 -24.53 -5.21
N LEU A 10 7.62 -24.04 -4.27
CA LEU A 10 6.57 -23.07 -4.53
C LEU A 10 7.03 -21.75 -3.91
N ASP A 11 7.22 -20.74 -4.75
CA ASP A 11 7.54 -19.38 -4.33
C ASP A 11 6.33 -18.49 -4.63
N SER A 12 5.81 -17.83 -3.58
CA SER A 12 4.64 -16.93 -3.68
C SER A 12 3.41 -17.56 -4.33
N ALA A 13 3.24 -18.89 -4.15
CA ALA A 13 2.14 -19.61 -4.75
C ALA A 13 0.80 -19.19 -4.14
N VAL A 14 -0.15 -18.92 -5.02
CA VAL A 14 -1.55 -18.60 -4.65
C VAL A 14 -2.37 -19.88 -4.64
N ASP A 15 -3.25 -20.05 -3.66
CA ASP A 15 -4.20 -21.14 -3.63
C ASP A 15 -5.29 -20.93 -4.70
N PRO A 16 -5.31 -21.73 -5.79
CA PRO A 16 -6.26 -21.54 -6.88
C PRO A 16 -7.69 -21.96 -6.51
N SER A 17 -7.90 -22.59 -5.36
CA SER A 17 -9.24 -22.97 -4.88
C SER A 17 -9.97 -21.84 -4.15
N LYS A 18 -9.25 -20.81 -3.71
CA LYS A 18 -9.84 -19.66 -3.03
C LYS A 18 -10.38 -18.65 -4.03
N ARG A 19 -11.58 -18.11 -3.74
CA ARG A 19 -12.15 -17.01 -4.50
C ARG A 19 -11.34 -15.74 -4.27
N GLU A 20 -11.37 -14.81 -5.24
CA GLU A 20 -10.67 -13.52 -5.15
C GLU A 20 -11.12 -12.71 -3.92
N ILE A 21 -12.43 -12.70 -3.64
CA ILE A 21 -12.98 -11.98 -2.49
C ILE A 21 -12.41 -12.51 -1.17
N ASP A 22 -12.25 -13.83 -1.03
CA ASP A 22 -11.70 -14.44 0.18
C ASP A 22 -10.20 -14.09 0.33
N ARG A 23 -9.45 -14.11 -0.78
CA ARG A 23 -8.03 -13.67 -0.81
C ARG A 23 -7.88 -12.20 -0.47
N ASN A 24 -8.77 -11.36 -0.98
CA ASN A 24 -8.75 -9.93 -0.70
C ASN A 24 -9.05 -9.65 0.78
N ALA A 25 -10.02 -10.35 1.38
CA ALA A 25 -10.32 -10.24 2.79
C ALA A 25 -9.12 -10.64 3.67
N GLU A 26 -8.43 -11.76 3.33
CA GLU A 26 -7.21 -12.18 4.02
C GLU A 26 -6.08 -11.14 3.88
N THR A 27 -5.94 -10.56 2.69
CA THR A 27 -4.94 -9.51 2.41
C THR A 27 -5.21 -8.24 3.23
N VAL A 28 -6.47 -7.82 3.32
CA VAL A 28 -6.88 -6.66 4.14
C VAL A 28 -6.58 -6.93 5.61
N ALA A 29 -6.98 -8.09 6.13
CA ALA A 29 -6.72 -8.47 7.52
C ALA A 29 -5.21 -8.52 7.84
N PHE A 30 -4.40 -9.04 6.92
CA PHE A 30 -2.94 -9.02 7.05
C PHE A 30 -2.39 -7.59 7.11
N LYS A 31 -2.79 -6.72 6.17
CA LYS A 31 -2.34 -5.31 6.14
C LYS A 31 -2.75 -4.55 7.40
N GLU A 32 -3.96 -4.77 7.89
CA GLU A 32 -4.42 -4.21 9.16
C GLU A 32 -3.56 -4.69 10.33
N GLY A 33 -3.25 -5.97 10.39
CA GLY A 33 -2.37 -6.53 11.42
C GLY A 33 -0.97 -5.89 11.41
N VAL A 34 -0.40 -5.66 10.23
CA VAL A 34 0.90 -4.97 10.09
C VAL A 34 0.80 -3.50 10.51
N LEU A 35 -0.30 -2.81 10.14
CA LEU A 35 -0.51 -1.42 10.54
C LEU A 35 -0.60 -1.28 12.07
N ARG A 36 -1.26 -2.23 12.75
CA ARG A 36 -1.31 -2.28 14.22
C ARG A 36 0.08 -2.41 14.84
N GLN A 37 0.90 -3.29 14.30
CA GLN A 37 2.29 -3.46 14.75
C GLN A 37 3.12 -2.19 14.51
N TYR A 38 2.92 -1.52 13.37
CA TYR A 38 3.54 -0.22 13.12
C TYR A 38 3.14 0.83 14.17
N VAL A 39 1.86 0.91 14.51
CA VAL A 39 1.36 1.85 15.54
C VAL A 39 2.03 1.58 16.89
N GLU A 40 2.12 0.32 17.30
CA GLU A 40 2.79 -0.08 18.55
C GLU A 40 4.29 0.28 18.53
N HIS A 41 4.96 0.05 17.40
CA HIS A 41 6.36 0.43 17.19
C HIS A 41 6.53 1.96 17.27
N CYS A 42 5.69 2.73 16.59
CA CYS A 42 5.73 4.19 16.63
C CYS A 42 5.54 4.72 18.06
N GLN A 43 4.51 4.23 18.76
CA GLN A 43 4.19 4.67 20.13
C GLN A 43 5.29 4.32 21.17
N ALA A 44 6.14 3.37 20.86
CA ALA A 44 7.30 3.04 21.70
C ALA A 44 8.47 4.02 21.52
N GLN A 45 8.38 4.96 20.58
CA GLN A 45 9.42 5.93 20.24
C GLN A 45 9.00 7.35 20.59
N ASP A 46 10.00 8.17 20.94
CA ASP A 46 9.78 9.61 21.14
C ASP A 46 9.39 10.28 19.82
N GLY A 47 8.37 11.14 19.87
CA GLY A 47 7.94 11.91 18.70
C GLY A 47 6.92 11.23 17.79
N CYS A 48 6.39 10.06 18.17
CA CYS A 48 5.25 9.46 17.47
C CYS A 48 4.03 10.40 17.52
N PRO A 49 3.41 10.71 16.38
CA PRO A 49 2.23 11.59 16.36
C PRO A 49 0.95 10.88 16.79
N LEU A 50 0.98 9.55 16.90
CA LEU A 50 -0.16 8.71 17.23
C LEU A 50 -0.21 8.43 18.74
N THR A 51 -1.36 8.65 19.37
CA THR A 51 -1.50 8.59 20.83
C THR A 51 -2.72 7.75 21.25
N GLY A 52 -2.76 7.34 22.51
CA GLY A 52 -3.85 6.53 23.07
C GLY A 52 -3.69 5.04 22.81
N SER A 53 -4.79 4.31 22.80
CA SER A 53 -4.80 2.88 22.40
C SER A 53 -4.48 2.70 20.93
N THR A 54 -4.11 1.48 20.52
CA THR A 54 -3.87 1.15 19.11
C THR A 54 -5.07 1.48 18.23
N ASP A 55 -6.31 1.25 18.70
CA ASP A 55 -7.52 1.58 17.94
C ASP A 55 -7.73 3.09 17.81
N GLU A 56 -7.48 3.86 18.88
CA GLU A 56 -7.55 5.33 18.82
C GLU A 56 -6.47 5.91 17.89
N ALA A 57 -5.27 5.37 17.91
CA ALA A 57 -4.18 5.76 17.02
C ALA A 57 -4.49 5.48 15.55
N ILE A 58 -5.07 4.30 15.24
CA ILE A 58 -5.56 3.97 13.90
C ILE A 58 -6.67 4.93 13.47
N ALA A 59 -7.61 5.26 14.35
CA ALA A 59 -8.66 6.23 14.06
C ALA A 59 -8.08 7.64 13.77
N GLN A 60 -7.04 8.06 14.50
CA GLN A 60 -6.33 9.32 14.24
C GLN A 60 -5.67 9.32 12.87
N LEU A 61 -4.98 8.22 12.51
CA LEU A 61 -4.33 8.08 11.20
C LEU A 61 -5.36 8.08 10.08
N THR A 62 -6.47 7.36 10.24
CA THR A 62 -7.57 7.32 9.27
C THR A 62 -8.17 8.72 9.08
N ALA A 63 -8.50 9.42 10.15
CA ALA A 63 -9.06 10.78 10.08
C ALA A 63 -8.09 11.77 9.41
N PHE A 64 -6.78 11.63 9.67
CA PHE A 64 -5.76 12.43 9.00
C PHE A 64 -5.76 12.16 7.49
N VAL A 65 -5.72 10.89 7.09
CA VAL A 65 -5.68 10.49 5.67
C VAL A 65 -6.94 10.93 4.93
N ASP A 66 -8.12 10.72 5.52
CA ASP A 66 -9.42 11.12 4.93
C ASP A 66 -9.51 12.65 4.75
N GLY A 67 -8.88 13.41 5.63
CA GLY A 67 -8.81 14.87 5.54
C GLY A 67 -8.02 15.40 4.34
N LEU A 68 -7.12 14.59 3.76
CA LEU A 68 -6.23 15.01 2.68
C LEU A 68 -6.92 15.25 1.34
N ASP A 69 -8.13 14.77 1.13
CA ASP A 69 -8.91 15.13 -0.08
C ASP A 69 -9.42 16.57 -0.03
N GLN A 70 -9.65 17.10 1.17
CA GLN A 70 -10.09 18.49 1.38
C GLN A 70 -8.88 19.45 1.51
N ALA A 71 -7.79 18.97 2.11
CA ALA A 71 -6.59 19.74 2.36
C ALA A 71 -5.35 18.88 2.05
N PRO A 72 -4.96 18.74 0.77
CA PRO A 72 -3.78 17.97 0.38
C PRO A 72 -2.50 18.53 1.00
N LEU A 73 -1.57 17.64 1.35
CA LEU A 73 -0.26 18.04 1.80
C LEU A 73 0.53 18.68 0.65
N THR A 74 1.28 19.71 0.98
CA THR A 74 2.16 20.45 0.06
C THR A 74 3.58 20.50 0.59
N ALA A 75 4.53 20.87 -0.26
CA ALA A 75 5.90 21.18 0.11
C ALA A 75 6.30 22.55 -0.47
N PRO A 76 7.14 23.34 0.21
CA PRO A 76 7.44 24.74 -0.15
C PRO A 76 7.91 24.92 -1.60
N ASP A 77 8.72 24.01 -2.13
CA ASP A 77 9.35 24.12 -3.44
C ASP A 77 8.82 23.09 -4.47
N SER A 78 7.57 22.63 -4.29
CA SER A 78 6.99 21.62 -5.15
C SER A 78 5.55 21.96 -5.53
N SER A 79 5.20 21.74 -6.80
CA SER A 79 3.82 21.73 -7.26
C SER A 79 3.11 20.40 -7.04
N VAL A 80 3.84 19.38 -6.62
CA VAL A 80 3.29 18.05 -6.31
C VAL A 80 2.61 18.11 -4.95
N THR A 81 1.39 17.57 -4.87
CA THR A 81 0.63 17.45 -3.63
C THR A 81 0.41 15.98 -3.29
N VAL A 82 0.12 15.68 -2.03
CA VAL A 82 -0.25 14.35 -1.55
C VAL A 82 -1.69 14.41 -1.07
N ASN A 83 -2.57 13.69 -1.76
CA ASN A 83 -3.96 13.49 -1.41
C ASN A 83 -4.16 12.17 -0.64
N THR A 84 -5.41 11.82 -0.31
CA THR A 84 -5.77 10.58 0.38
C THR A 84 -5.18 9.34 -0.29
N GLN A 85 -5.36 9.18 -1.59
CA GLN A 85 -4.87 8.00 -2.32
C GLN A 85 -3.34 7.89 -2.30
N ASP A 86 -2.65 9.02 -2.46
CA ASP A 86 -1.19 9.06 -2.38
C ASP A 86 -0.69 8.68 -0.98
N ALA A 87 -1.33 9.21 0.06
CA ALA A 87 -0.97 8.91 1.45
C ALA A 87 -1.16 7.42 1.77
N ILE A 88 -2.27 6.81 1.34
CA ILE A 88 -2.51 5.37 1.47
C ILE A 88 -1.37 4.59 0.79
N GLY A 89 -1.00 4.95 -0.44
CA GLY A 89 0.09 4.31 -1.17
C GLY A 89 1.42 4.38 -0.43
N ILE A 90 1.78 5.55 0.09
CA ILE A 90 3.02 5.77 0.86
C ILE A 90 3.01 4.94 2.15
N ILE A 91 1.90 4.96 2.90
CA ILE A 91 1.76 4.18 4.13
C ILE A 91 1.88 2.68 3.83
N GLN A 92 1.20 2.17 2.80
CA GLN A 92 1.29 0.77 2.41
C GLN A 92 2.70 0.38 1.98
N GLN A 93 3.40 1.25 1.25
CA GLN A 93 4.76 1.01 0.81
C GLN A 93 5.69 0.84 2.01
N HIS A 94 5.69 1.78 2.94
CA HIS A 94 6.63 1.80 4.07
C HIS A 94 6.20 0.93 5.26
N ALA A 95 4.92 0.66 5.43
CA ALA A 95 4.45 -0.22 6.49
C ALA A 95 4.50 -1.70 6.10
N VAL A 96 4.17 -2.05 4.84
CA VAL A 96 3.88 -3.43 4.42
C VAL A 96 4.83 -3.93 3.33
N ALA A 97 4.95 -3.21 2.20
CA ALA A 97 5.65 -3.73 1.03
C ALA A 97 7.17 -3.74 1.19
N GLN A 98 7.71 -2.65 1.70
CA GLN A 98 9.14 -2.48 2.03
C GLN A 98 9.22 -1.84 3.42
N PRO A 99 9.06 -2.60 4.51
CA PRO A 99 8.93 -2.06 5.84
C PRO A 99 10.13 -1.18 6.24
N ASP A 100 9.85 0.11 6.42
CA ASP A 100 10.75 1.12 6.97
C ASP A 100 9.92 2.02 7.88
N TRP A 101 9.65 1.51 9.07
CA TRP A 101 8.75 2.12 10.03
C TRP A 101 9.28 3.42 10.61
N ASP A 102 10.60 3.52 10.75
CA ASP A 102 11.24 4.75 11.24
C ASP A 102 11.10 5.88 10.19
N ALA A 103 11.30 5.55 8.90
CA ALA A 103 11.07 6.50 7.83
C ALA A 103 9.58 6.90 7.73
N LEU A 104 8.65 5.96 7.92
CA LEU A 104 7.22 6.25 7.94
C LEU A 104 6.86 7.20 9.10
N THR A 105 7.38 6.94 10.30
CA THR A 105 7.19 7.83 11.46
C THR A 105 7.76 9.23 11.19
N ALA A 106 8.95 9.31 10.60
CA ALA A 106 9.57 10.59 10.25
C ALA A 106 8.75 11.39 9.21
N MET A 107 8.03 10.72 8.30
CA MET A 107 7.12 11.36 7.34
C MET A 107 5.80 11.78 8.00
N LEU A 108 5.20 10.91 8.80
CA LEU A 108 3.89 11.16 9.41
C LEU A 108 3.94 12.23 10.51
N THR A 109 5.03 12.32 11.28
CA THR A 109 5.12 13.28 12.39
C THR A 109 4.91 14.72 11.92
N PRO A 110 5.71 15.30 11.00
CA PRO A 110 5.49 16.67 10.54
C PRO A 110 4.19 16.82 9.75
N ALA A 111 3.77 15.79 9.01
CA ALA A 111 2.53 15.83 8.24
C ALA A 111 1.29 15.95 9.14
N MET A 112 1.22 15.17 10.22
CA MET A 112 0.08 15.18 11.14
C MET A 112 0.11 16.35 12.12
N THR A 113 1.31 16.78 12.58
CA THR A 113 1.41 17.83 13.61
C THR A 113 1.40 19.25 13.03
N ASN A 114 1.99 19.44 11.86
CA ASN A 114 2.20 20.77 11.25
C ASN A 114 1.61 20.91 9.84
N HIS A 115 0.96 19.88 9.33
CA HIS A 115 0.52 19.79 7.93
C HIS A 115 1.67 19.98 6.91
N ASP A 116 2.89 19.60 7.30
CA ASP A 116 4.08 19.70 6.46
C ASP A 116 4.22 18.42 5.62
N GLY A 117 3.97 18.53 4.33
CA GLY A 117 4.04 17.43 3.36
C GLY A 117 5.42 17.18 2.76
N THR A 118 6.45 17.90 3.15
CA THR A 118 7.77 17.88 2.47
C THR A 118 8.31 16.45 2.26
N LEU A 119 8.30 15.61 3.28
CA LEU A 119 8.82 14.24 3.18
C LEU A 119 7.88 13.31 2.40
N MET A 120 6.56 13.45 2.55
CA MET A 120 5.59 12.64 1.81
C MET A 120 5.54 13.02 0.32
N VAL A 121 5.65 14.30 -0.01
CA VAL A 121 5.79 14.77 -1.41
C VAL A 121 7.04 14.18 -2.05
N LYS A 122 8.17 14.19 -1.34
CA LYS A 122 9.42 13.57 -1.80
C LYS A 122 9.27 12.05 -1.99
N ALA A 123 8.60 11.36 -1.06
CA ALA A 123 8.33 9.92 -1.18
C ALA A 123 7.46 9.63 -2.42
N LYS A 124 6.41 10.42 -2.66
CA LYS A 124 5.59 10.31 -3.87
C LYS A 124 6.40 10.49 -5.16
N GLN A 125 7.27 11.50 -5.21
CA GLN A 125 8.13 11.75 -6.37
C GLN A 125 9.09 10.60 -6.64
N ASN A 126 9.65 9.99 -5.59
CA ASN A 126 10.55 8.85 -5.71
C ASN A 126 9.83 7.55 -6.11
N SER A 127 8.56 7.39 -5.73
CA SER A 127 7.76 6.21 -6.09
C SER A 127 7.18 6.29 -7.50
N SER A 128 7.09 7.48 -8.10
CA SER A 128 6.78 7.63 -9.52
C SER A 128 8.02 7.18 -10.32
N ASN A 129 8.05 5.90 -10.68
CA ASN A 129 9.13 5.24 -11.44
C ASN A 129 9.35 5.79 -12.86
N LEU A 130 8.77 6.92 -13.20
CA LEU A 130 9.04 7.64 -14.42
C LEU A 130 10.19 8.61 -14.15
N SER A 131 11.41 8.07 -14.16
CA SER A 131 12.60 8.92 -14.35
C SER A 131 12.44 9.73 -15.63
N PRO A 132 12.94 10.97 -15.69
CA PRO A 132 13.02 11.71 -16.97
C PRO A 132 13.75 10.93 -18.09
N GLU A 133 14.48 9.89 -17.73
CA GLU A 133 15.19 8.99 -18.64
C GLU A 133 14.39 7.73 -19.01
N THR A 134 13.18 7.53 -18.47
CA THR A 134 12.34 6.36 -18.79
C THR A 134 11.94 6.41 -20.26
N THR A 135 12.36 5.41 -21.02
CA THR A 135 12.07 5.29 -22.44
C THR A 135 10.63 4.85 -22.69
N VAL A 136 10.11 5.15 -23.90
CA VAL A 136 8.78 4.67 -24.31
C VAL A 136 8.70 3.14 -24.28
N GLU A 137 9.81 2.45 -24.58
CA GLU A 137 9.90 0.99 -24.55
C GLU A 137 9.74 0.43 -23.12
N GLU A 138 10.33 1.08 -22.12
CA GLU A 138 10.16 0.70 -20.71
C GLU A 138 8.72 0.92 -20.23
N VAL A 139 8.08 2.04 -20.61
CA VAL A 139 6.67 2.30 -20.29
C VAL A 139 5.76 1.25 -20.92
N VAL A 140 6.00 0.91 -22.19
CA VAL A 140 5.23 -0.13 -22.91
C VAL A 140 5.46 -1.51 -22.28
N SER A 141 6.70 -1.84 -21.88
CA SER A 141 7.00 -3.10 -21.20
C SER A 141 6.26 -3.22 -19.88
N GLN A 142 6.29 -2.19 -19.04
CA GLN A 142 5.56 -2.16 -17.77
C GLN A 142 4.04 -2.27 -17.98
N ALA A 143 3.49 -1.58 -18.97
CA ALA A 143 2.07 -1.69 -19.32
C ALA A 143 1.70 -3.11 -19.78
N ASN A 144 2.53 -3.74 -20.58
CA ASN A 144 2.31 -5.12 -21.03
C ASN A 144 2.37 -6.13 -19.89
N GLU A 145 3.28 -5.96 -18.93
CA GLU A 145 3.36 -6.79 -17.72
C GLU A 145 2.06 -6.70 -16.90
N GLN A 146 1.53 -5.50 -16.71
CA GLN A 146 0.26 -5.29 -16.00
C GLN A 146 -0.93 -5.92 -16.72
N ILE A 147 -0.98 -5.80 -18.05
CA ILE A 147 -2.04 -6.42 -18.86
C ILE A 147 -1.94 -7.95 -18.82
N MET A 148 -0.74 -8.51 -18.93
CA MET A 148 -0.52 -9.95 -18.82
C MET A 148 -0.91 -10.48 -17.44
N LEU A 149 -0.52 -9.80 -16.37
CA LEU A 149 -0.88 -10.17 -15.01
C LEU A 149 -2.41 -10.16 -14.83
N ALA A 150 -3.08 -9.11 -15.30
CA ALA A 150 -4.54 -9.02 -15.25
C ALA A 150 -5.22 -10.16 -16.03
N ALA A 151 -4.71 -10.49 -17.23
CA ALA A 151 -5.26 -11.58 -18.04
C ALA A 151 -5.09 -12.95 -17.34
N VAL A 152 -3.94 -13.21 -16.73
CA VAL A 152 -3.71 -14.46 -15.96
C VAL A 152 -4.64 -14.52 -14.75
N ILE A 153 -4.74 -13.45 -13.96
CA ILE A 153 -5.62 -13.39 -12.79
C ILE A 153 -7.08 -13.63 -13.20
N CYS A 154 -7.55 -12.97 -14.26
CA CYS A 154 -8.93 -13.15 -14.74
C CYS A 154 -9.20 -14.58 -15.25
N ASN A 155 -8.21 -15.22 -15.90
CA ASN A 155 -8.37 -16.59 -16.42
C ASN A 155 -8.36 -17.65 -15.32
N ASP A 156 -7.53 -17.44 -14.28
CA ASP A 156 -7.30 -18.43 -13.22
C ASP A 156 -8.20 -18.19 -12.00
N ASN A 157 -9.06 -17.16 -12.04
CA ASN A 157 -9.91 -16.80 -10.92
C ASN A 157 -11.19 -17.67 -10.89
N PRO A 158 -11.45 -18.42 -9.80
CA PRO A 158 -12.67 -19.18 -9.63
C PRO A 158 -13.94 -18.32 -9.45
N ASP A 159 -13.79 -17.01 -9.29
CA ASP A 159 -14.92 -16.05 -9.20
C ASP A 159 -15.55 -15.71 -10.55
N ALA A 160 -15.15 -16.39 -11.64
CA ALA A 160 -15.79 -16.25 -12.94
C ALA A 160 -17.30 -16.58 -12.82
N GLY A 161 -18.14 -15.52 -12.82
CA GLY A 161 -19.57 -15.60 -12.59
C GLY A 161 -20.06 -15.07 -11.24
N SER A 162 -19.17 -14.52 -10.41
CA SER A 162 -19.56 -13.77 -9.20
C SER A 162 -20.48 -12.59 -9.57
N THR A 163 -21.45 -12.32 -8.72
CA THR A 163 -22.39 -11.21 -8.88
C THR A 163 -21.94 -9.99 -8.05
N ALA A 164 -22.51 -8.81 -8.33
CA ALA A 164 -22.21 -7.62 -7.55
C ALA A 164 -22.48 -7.81 -6.04
N SER A 165 -23.47 -8.63 -5.68
CA SER A 165 -23.80 -8.95 -4.28
C SER A 165 -22.75 -9.82 -3.57
N ASP A 166 -21.81 -10.38 -4.28
CA ASP A 166 -20.73 -11.17 -3.67
C ASP A 166 -19.59 -10.28 -3.15
N TRP A 167 -19.64 -8.96 -3.45
CA TRP A 167 -18.64 -7.95 -3.12
C TRP A 167 -19.12 -6.90 -2.07
N ASP A 168 -20.38 -7.01 -1.62
CA ASP A 168 -20.99 -6.20 -0.54
C ASP A 168 -20.75 -6.84 0.86
#